data_1d169ca0b529d96621fe835004fcca34
#
_entry.id   1d169ca0b529d96621fe835004fcca34
#
_cell.length_a   1.000
_cell.length_b   1.000
_cell.length_c   1.000
_cell.angle_alpha   90.00
_cell.angle_beta   90.00
_cell.angle_gamma   90.00
#
_symmetry.space_group_name_H-M   'P 1'
#
loop_
_entity.id
_entity.type
_entity.pdbx_description
1 polymer ?
#
loop_
_entity_poly.entity_id
_entity_poly.type
_entity_poly.pdbx_seq_one_letter_code
_entity_poly.pdbx_strand_id
1 'polypeptide(L)'
;MVQWPADRRSRGSGARRAATVRWSSRAMKNMFRLIDRCVAESTRIPYEWVPHDPARYLGNTPTLKIAKKFLHRRLSLAAGGQLTLARPTLPRDARILWLYTGKSNFGDATMDMAGRSLLRGTGMSIDLLTLPKLRPLFEEDDVFSNVFDRVDDALKRDYDAILLNEFNFPSIRLKKQHFRRLPFASLFGYFYGPDRNQTQFSFAAINHIFELGLTPAYLRDIAKPYLHSNVSTERSVDAIVPDTRYMCIAVGGIDPRRTYERWTELLSALDDATDIDVPPTIVLLGAPNGADAADAICRHTYARFDIRSTVGQLSLLQSRAMVARSAVFVGCDGGMMHVAHSTDVGSVTLFAHIEPMHLRLTPSCNSIGLQSRGAVSEIDPPEILSALRTKLGSTSGQLLTDAA
;
A
#
# COMPACT_ATOMS: atom_id res chain seq x y z
N MET A 1 -5.41 42.19 3.46
CA MET A 1 -6.53 43.03 3.00
C MET A 1 -6.18 43.56 1.63
N VAL A 2 -6.75 43.00 0.57
CA VAL A 2 -6.70 43.60 -0.78
C VAL A 2 -8.14 43.59 -1.27
N GLN A 3 -8.73 44.76 -1.38
CA GLN A 3 -10.06 45.01 -1.91
C GLN A 3 -10.03 44.97 -3.44
N TRP A 4 -10.95 44.22 -4.04
CA TRP A 4 -11.25 44.28 -5.47
C TRP A 4 -12.42 45.22 -5.71
N PRO A 5 -12.38 46.06 -6.75
CA PRO A 5 -13.46 47.02 -7.05
C PRO A 5 -14.61 46.31 -7.77
N ALA A 6 -15.83 46.72 -7.39
CA ALA A 6 -17.08 46.32 -8.06
C ALA A 6 -17.20 47.07 -9.40
N ASP A 7 -17.31 46.36 -10.49
CA ASP A 7 -17.71 46.92 -11.79
C ASP A 7 -19.17 46.53 -12.10
N ARG A 8 -20.00 47.55 -12.18
CA ARG A 8 -21.38 47.48 -12.62
C ARG A 8 -21.41 47.55 -14.14
N ARG A 9 -21.89 46.49 -14.81
CA ARG A 9 -22.41 46.64 -16.16
C ARG A 9 -23.79 45.96 -16.30
N SER A 10 -24.67 46.77 -16.83
CA SER A 10 -26.08 46.57 -17.04
C SER A 10 -26.45 45.54 -18.11
N ARG A 11 -27.49 44.80 -17.81
CA ARG A 11 -28.65 44.35 -18.64
C ARG A 11 -28.37 44.04 -20.12
N GLY A 12 -28.41 42.75 -20.41
CA GLY A 12 -28.80 42.22 -21.69
C GLY A 12 -29.62 40.96 -21.47
N SER A 13 -30.95 41.08 -21.51
CA SER A 13 -31.91 39.97 -21.41
C SER A 13 -31.93 39.18 -22.72
N GLY A 14 -30.97 38.28 -22.89
CA GLY A 14 -30.99 37.24 -23.90
C GLY A 14 -31.43 35.93 -23.24
N ALA A 15 -32.70 35.59 -23.32
CA ALA A 15 -33.22 34.27 -22.95
C ALA A 15 -32.54 33.23 -23.83
N ARG A 16 -31.47 32.64 -23.36
CA ARG A 16 -30.89 31.41 -23.93
C ARG A 16 -31.92 30.30 -23.70
N ARG A 17 -32.69 29.98 -24.76
CA ARG A 17 -33.48 28.76 -24.81
C ARG A 17 -32.51 27.60 -24.54
N ALA A 18 -32.60 27.02 -23.38
CA ALA A 18 -31.96 25.74 -23.10
C ALA A 18 -32.57 24.73 -24.07
N ALA A 19 -31.84 24.37 -25.09
CA ALA A 19 -32.25 23.29 -26.00
C ALA A 19 -32.21 22.00 -25.18
N THR A 20 -33.41 21.59 -24.76
CA THR A 20 -33.60 20.27 -24.15
C THR A 20 -33.37 19.23 -25.21
N VAL A 21 -32.15 18.65 -25.22
CA VAL A 21 -31.82 17.52 -26.09
C VAL A 21 -32.68 16.35 -25.63
N ARG A 22 -33.77 16.07 -26.34
CA ARG A 22 -34.58 14.86 -26.13
C ARG A 22 -33.84 13.69 -26.74
N TRP A 23 -33.15 12.93 -25.92
CA TRP A 23 -32.51 11.68 -26.34
C TRP A 23 -33.59 10.67 -26.75
N SER A 24 -33.42 9.99 -27.89
CA SER A 24 -34.28 8.87 -28.24
C SER A 24 -34.10 7.73 -27.24
N SER A 25 -35.12 6.92 -26.99
CA SER A 25 -35.05 5.77 -26.09
C SER A 25 -33.90 4.81 -26.46
N ARG A 26 -33.61 4.70 -27.74
CA ARG A 26 -32.48 3.92 -28.27
C ARG A 26 -31.11 4.54 -27.91
N ALA A 27 -30.98 5.85 -28.01
CA ALA A 27 -29.74 6.55 -27.64
C ALA A 27 -29.44 6.44 -26.12
N MET A 28 -30.47 6.56 -25.28
CA MET A 28 -30.34 6.34 -23.85
C MET A 28 -29.91 4.91 -23.52
N LYS A 29 -30.56 3.90 -24.12
CA LYS A 29 -30.17 2.49 -23.91
C LYS A 29 -28.71 2.23 -24.32
N ASN A 30 -28.27 2.79 -25.43
CA ASN A 30 -26.87 2.65 -25.87
C ASN A 30 -25.88 3.34 -24.93
N MET A 31 -26.25 4.51 -24.40
CA MET A 31 -25.45 5.22 -23.40
C MET A 31 -25.30 4.40 -22.10
N PHE A 32 -26.39 3.84 -21.57
CA PHE A 32 -26.32 2.99 -20.38
C PHE A 32 -25.47 1.76 -20.61
N ARG A 33 -25.62 1.06 -21.75
CA ARG A 33 -24.76 -0.07 -22.10
C ARG A 33 -23.28 0.30 -22.19
N LEU A 34 -22.96 1.49 -22.71
CA LEU A 34 -21.59 1.98 -22.76
C LEU A 34 -21.04 2.24 -21.34
N ILE A 35 -21.83 2.87 -20.47
CA ILE A 35 -21.45 3.11 -19.07
C ILE A 35 -21.20 1.78 -18.37
N ASP A 36 -22.11 0.82 -18.48
CA ASP A 36 -21.98 -0.50 -17.84
C ASP A 36 -20.73 -1.23 -18.32
N ARG A 37 -20.44 -1.19 -19.63
CA ARG A 37 -19.22 -1.77 -20.18
C ARG A 37 -17.94 -1.08 -19.64
N CYS A 38 -17.94 0.25 -19.56
CA CYS A 38 -16.80 0.99 -19.00
C CYS A 38 -16.58 0.67 -17.51
N VAL A 39 -17.68 0.51 -16.76
CA VAL A 39 -17.63 0.12 -15.36
C VAL A 39 -17.07 -1.30 -15.21
N ALA A 40 -17.62 -2.26 -15.96
CA ALA A 40 -17.16 -3.64 -15.94
C ALA A 40 -15.64 -3.75 -16.25
N GLU A 41 -15.17 -3.06 -17.28
CA GLU A 41 -13.73 -3.04 -17.62
C GLU A 41 -12.86 -2.35 -16.55
N SER A 42 -13.41 -1.36 -15.83
CA SER A 42 -12.66 -0.64 -14.78
C SER A 42 -12.62 -1.37 -13.44
N THR A 43 -13.54 -2.28 -13.19
CA THR A 43 -13.63 -3.00 -11.90
C THR A 43 -13.23 -4.46 -12.01
N ARG A 44 -12.92 -4.92 -13.23
CA ARG A 44 -12.53 -6.31 -13.48
C ARG A 44 -11.09 -6.57 -13.02
N ILE A 45 -10.90 -7.60 -12.21
CA ILE A 45 -9.61 -8.25 -11.97
C ILE A 45 -9.62 -9.58 -12.74
N PRO A 46 -8.67 -9.80 -13.68
CA PRO A 46 -8.67 -10.99 -14.51
C PRO A 46 -8.18 -12.27 -13.78
N TYR A 47 -7.90 -12.17 -12.49
CA TYR A 47 -7.36 -13.25 -11.65
C TYR A 47 -8.36 -13.59 -10.56
N GLU A 48 -9.12 -14.67 -10.74
CA GLU A 48 -10.22 -15.09 -9.84
C GLU A 48 -9.79 -15.30 -8.39
N TRP A 49 -8.55 -15.71 -8.17
CA TRP A 49 -8.00 -15.95 -6.84
C TRP A 49 -7.63 -14.68 -6.06
N VAL A 50 -7.68 -13.50 -6.70
CA VAL A 50 -7.39 -12.22 -6.05
C VAL A 50 -8.66 -11.67 -5.39
N PRO A 51 -8.71 -11.56 -4.05
CA PRO A 51 -9.88 -11.02 -3.37
C PRO A 51 -10.19 -9.60 -3.82
N HIS A 52 -11.44 -9.34 -4.17
CA HIS A 52 -11.94 -8.00 -4.45
C HIS A 52 -13.45 -7.91 -4.21
N ASP A 53 -13.94 -6.72 -3.94
CA ASP A 53 -15.35 -6.44 -3.68
C ASP A 53 -15.88 -5.31 -4.57
N PRO A 54 -16.21 -5.62 -5.85
CA PRO A 54 -16.73 -4.62 -6.77
C PRO A 54 -18.09 -4.05 -6.32
N ALA A 55 -18.93 -4.82 -5.65
CA ALA A 55 -20.25 -4.38 -5.20
C ALA A 55 -20.13 -3.28 -4.14
N ARG A 56 -19.24 -3.45 -3.16
CA ARG A 56 -18.94 -2.43 -2.15
C ARG A 56 -18.42 -1.14 -2.78
N TYR A 57 -17.50 -1.25 -3.74
CA TYR A 57 -16.95 -0.10 -4.44
C TYR A 57 -18.02 0.63 -5.25
N LEU A 58 -18.83 -0.11 -6.02
CA LEU A 58 -19.90 0.45 -6.82
C LEU A 58 -21.01 1.08 -5.97
N GLY A 59 -21.27 0.56 -4.77
CA GLY A 59 -22.19 1.15 -3.80
C GLY A 59 -21.77 2.54 -3.32
N ASN A 60 -20.47 2.83 -3.32
CA ASN A 60 -19.89 4.08 -2.81
C ASN A 60 -19.38 5.03 -3.89
N THR A 61 -19.33 4.61 -5.16
CA THR A 61 -18.77 5.43 -6.25
C THR A 61 -19.74 5.50 -7.43
N PRO A 62 -20.18 6.71 -7.86
CA PRO A 62 -21.09 6.86 -9.00
C PRO A 62 -20.52 6.20 -10.28
N THR A 63 -21.30 5.33 -10.91
CA THR A 63 -20.93 4.59 -12.13
C THR A 63 -20.50 5.51 -13.27
N LEU A 64 -21.17 6.68 -13.41
CA LEU A 64 -20.78 7.68 -14.40
C LEU A 64 -19.38 8.25 -14.18
N LYS A 65 -18.94 8.40 -12.92
CA LYS A 65 -17.58 8.85 -12.58
C LYS A 65 -16.55 7.81 -13.02
N ILE A 66 -16.83 6.52 -12.80
CA ILE A 66 -15.97 5.40 -13.21
C ILE A 66 -15.89 5.37 -14.75
N ALA A 67 -17.03 5.38 -15.44
CA ALA A 67 -17.10 5.35 -16.89
C ALA A 67 -16.36 6.54 -17.53
N LYS A 68 -16.58 7.76 -17.01
CA LYS A 68 -15.86 8.97 -17.48
C LYS A 68 -14.35 8.80 -17.34
N LYS A 69 -13.87 8.27 -16.22
CA LYS A 69 -12.45 8.07 -15.97
C LYS A 69 -11.86 7.02 -16.91
N PHE A 70 -12.57 5.92 -17.14
CA PHE A 70 -12.18 4.90 -18.12
C PHE A 70 -12.05 5.46 -19.52
N LEU A 71 -13.11 6.11 -20.01
CA LEU A 71 -13.13 6.69 -21.36
C LEU A 71 -12.02 7.72 -21.55
N HIS A 72 -11.80 8.57 -20.57
CA HIS A 72 -10.75 9.58 -20.63
C HIS A 72 -9.35 8.94 -20.69
N ARG A 73 -9.06 7.92 -19.89
CA ARG A 73 -7.80 7.15 -19.95
C ARG A 73 -7.63 6.49 -21.33
N ARG A 74 -8.69 5.84 -21.83
CA ARG A 74 -8.67 5.16 -23.12
C ARG A 74 -8.46 6.14 -24.28
N LEU A 75 -9.16 7.27 -24.29
CA LEU A 75 -8.99 8.33 -25.29
C LEU A 75 -7.59 8.95 -25.25
N SER A 76 -7.02 9.15 -24.06
CA SER A 76 -5.65 9.65 -23.90
C SER A 76 -4.61 8.71 -24.50
N LEU A 77 -4.80 7.40 -24.39
CA LEU A 77 -3.95 6.40 -25.05
C LEU A 77 -4.20 6.38 -26.57
N ALA A 78 -5.47 6.43 -27.02
CA ALA A 78 -5.82 6.40 -28.43
C ALA A 78 -5.26 7.62 -29.18
N ALA A 79 -5.43 8.83 -28.63
CA ALA A 79 -5.00 10.10 -29.22
C ALA A 79 -3.49 10.22 -29.48
N GLY A 80 -2.68 9.33 -28.91
CA GLY A 80 -1.23 9.29 -29.15
C GLY A 80 -0.77 8.07 -29.91
N GLY A 81 -1.68 7.25 -30.45
CA GLY A 81 -1.33 5.96 -31.09
C GLY A 81 -0.81 4.93 -30.08
N GLN A 82 -1.01 5.16 -28.77
CA GLN A 82 -0.41 4.31 -27.75
C GLN A 82 -1.10 2.95 -27.60
N LEU A 83 -2.37 2.84 -27.99
CA LEU A 83 -3.10 1.57 -27.92
C LEU A 83 -2.45 0.46 -28.75
N THR A 84 -1.81 0.80 -29.88
CA THR A 84 -1.11 -0.16 -30.75
C THR A 84 0.22 -0.64 -30.14
N LEU A 85 0.75 0.06 -29.14
CA LEU A 85 1.99 -0.27 -28.46
C LEU A 85 1.75 -1.02 -27.13
N ALA A 86 0.50 -1.07 -26.66
CA ALA A 86 0.15 -1.83 -25.47
C ALA A 86 0.36 -3.34 -25.70
N ARG A 87 0.96 -4.00 -24.72
CA ARG A 87 1.25 -5.44 -24.74
C ARG A 87 0.71 -6.09 -23.48
N PRO A 88 0.20 -7.31 -23.53
CA PRO A 88 -0.16 -8.06 -22.33
C PRO A 88 1.07 -8.51 -21.54
N THR A 89 2.17 -8.82 -22.24
CA THR A 89 3.43 -9.35 -21.68
C THR A 89 4.62 -8.53 -22.18
N LEU A 90 5.75 -8.63 -21.46
CA LEU A 90 7.03 -8.01 -21.80
C LEU A 90 8.13 -9.07 -21.83
N PRO A 91 9.09 -8.97 -22.76
CA PRO A 91 10.25 -9.88 -22.80
C PRO A 91 11.10 -9.76 -21.53
N ARG A 92 11.65 -10.88 -21.04
CA ARG A 92 12.48 -10.90 -19.82
C ARG A 92 13.89 -10.37 -20.06
N ASP A 93 14.37 -10.39 -21.28
CA ASP A 93 15.67 -9.87 -21.72
C ASP A 93 15.62 -8.38 -22.07
N ALA A 94 14.44 -7.76 -22.04
CA ALA A 94 14.26 -6.33 -22.31
C ALA A 94 14.79 -5.47 -21.15
N ARG A 95 15.38 -4.31 -21.52
CA ARG A 95 15.67 -3.23 -20.56
C ARG A 95 14.39 -2.45 -20.31
N ILE A 96 13.90 -2.51 -19.09
CA ILE A 96 12.56 -2.02 -18.74
C ILE A 96 12.67 -0.78 -17.84
N LEU A 97 11.90 0.26 -18.16
CA LEU A 97 11.66 1.35 -17.24
C LEU A 97 10.26 1.20 -16.61
N TRP A 98 10.22 0.97 -15.31
CA TRP A 98 8.98 0.95 -14.55
C TRP A 98 8.60 2.36 -14.11
N LEU A 99 7.41 2.83 -14.49
CA LEU A 99 6.89 4.16 -14.14
C LEU A 99 5.90 4.05 -12.98
N TYR A 100 6.31 4.53 -11.81
CA TYR A 100 5.45 4.66 -10.63
C TYR A 100 5.31 6.12 -10.21
N THR A 101 4.45 6.88 -10.91
CA THR A 101 4.35 8.34 -10.78
C THR A 101 2.97 8.87 -10.41
N GLY A 102 2.00 7.98 -10.18
CA GLY A 102 0.59 8.37 -9.97
C GLY A 102 0.12 8.46 -8.53
N LYS A 103 0.82 7.82 -7.60
CA LYS A 103 0.49 7.77 -6.17
C LYS A 103 1.71 8.16 -5.35
N SER A 104 1.50 8.89 -4.26
CA SER A 104 2.58 9.38 -3.40
C SER A 104 2.61 8.73 -2.02
N ASN A 105 1.69 7.83 -1.71
CA ASN A 105 1.62 7.14 -0.43
C ASN A 105 2.54 5.91 -0.46
N PHE A 106 3.41 5.79 0.53
CA PHE A 106 4.36 4.68 0.56
C PHE A 106 3.68 3.32 0.85
N GLY A 107 2.61 3.26 1.64
CA GLY A 107 1.82 2.06 1.83
C GLY A 107 1.24 1.52 0.52
N ASP A 108 0.65 2.41 -0.31
CA ASP A 108 0.20 2.06 -1.65
C ASP A 108 1.36 1.55 -2.52
N ALA A 109 2.52 2.24 -2.49
CA ALA A 109 3.67 1.85 -3.29
C ALA A 109 4.21 0.47 -2.89
N THR A 110 4.29 0.20 -1.60
CA THR A 110 4.76 -1.08 -1.06
C THR A 110 3.88 -2.25 -1.51
N MET A 111 2.56 -2.06 -1.54
CA MET A 111 1.60 -3.08 -2.00
C MET A 111 1.53 -3.17 -3.53
N ASP A 112 1.41 -2.02 -4.21
CA ASP A 112 1.27 -1.97 -5.67
C ASP A 112 2.46 -2.63 -6.38
N MET A 113 3.64 -2.50 -5.80
CA MET A 113 4.89 -3.02 -6.37
C MET A 113 5.38 -4.29 -5.67
N ALA A 114 4.58 -4.91 -4.79
CA ALA A 114 4.99 -6.07 -4.01
C ALA A 114 5.40 -7.26 -4.88
N GLY A 115 4.70 -7.49 -5.99
CA GLY A 115 5.00 -8.56 -6.94
C GLY A 115 6.39 -8.49 -7.56
N ARG A 116 7.09 -7.33 -7.47
CA ARG A 116 8.48 -7.23 -7.96
C ARG A 116 9.43 -8.20 -7.25
N SER A 117 9.10 -8.63 -6.05
CA SER A 117 9.88 -9.65 -5.33
C SER A 117 10.05 -10.96 -6.13
N LEU A 118 9.12 -11.27 -7.06
CA LEU A 118 9.22 -12.40 -7.97
C LEU A 118 10.35 -12.24 -9.02
N LEU A 119 10.85 -11.04 -9.20
CA LEU A 119 11.89 -10.72 -10.19
C LEU A 119 13.31 -10.75 -9.59
N ARG A 120 13.44 -10.98 -8.30
CA ARG A 120 14.73 -11.10 -7.61
C ARG A 120 15.55 -12.25 -8.20
N GLY A 121 16.82 -11.99 -8.44
CA GLY A 121 17.74 -13.00 -8.96
C GLY A 121 17.45 -13.49 -10.39
N THR A 122 16.49 -12.90 -11.09
CA THR A 122 16.18 -13.27 -12.49
C THR A 122 17.18 -12.70 -13.50
N GLY A 123 18.05 -11.77 -13.10
CA GLY A 123 18.97 -11.07 -14.00
C GLY A 123 18.31 -10.04 -14.93
N MET A 124 17.03 -9.74 -14.76
CA MET A 124 16.33 -8.74 -15.57
C MET A 124 16.89 -7.33 -15.32
N SER A 125 16.96 -6.52 -16.36
CA SER A 125 17.37 -5.11 -16.27
C SER A 125 16.14 -4.22 -16.10
N ILE A 126 15.86 -3.79 -14.88
CA ILE A 126 14.71 -2.96 -14.56
C ILE A 126 15.17 -1.70 -13.83
N ASP A 127 14.84 -0.53 -14.39
CA ASP A 127 15.01 0.76 -13.73
C ASP A 127 13.64 1.26 -13.24
N LEU A 128 13.61 2.01 -12.16
CA LEU A 128 12.40 2.64 -11.62
C LEU A 128 12.46 4.15 -11.79
N LEU A 129 11.40 4.74 -12.33
CA LEU A 129 11.14 6.18 -12.23
C LEU A 129 9.94 6.41 -11.32
N THR A 130 10.17 7.08 -10.20
CA THR A 130 9.16 7.30 -9.15
C THR A 130 9.10 8.77 -8.72
N LEU A 131 8.29 9.07 -7.73
CA LEU A 131 8.22 10.41 -7.13
C LEU A 131 9.37 10.62 -6.13
N PRO A 132 9.90 11.86 -5.98
CA PRO A 132 11.01 12.14 -5.04
C PRO A 132 10.74 11.62 -3.62
N LYS A 133 9.51 11.74 -3.14
CA LYS A 133 9.09 11.26 -1.82
C LYS A 133 9.23 9.74 -1.65
N LEU A 134 9.10 8.97 -2.72
CA LEU A 134 9.14 7.50 -2.70
C LEU A 134 10.51 6.94 -3.03
N ARG A 135 11.41 7.75 -3.60
CA ARG A 135 12.75 7.31 -3.99
C ARG A 135 13.50 6.62 -2.85
N PRO A 136 13.56 7.18 -1.62
CA PRO A 136 14.27 6.54 -0.51
C PRO A 136 13.75 5.15 -0.14
N LEU A 137 12.51 4.80 -0.53
CA LEU A 137 11.93 3.50 -0.28
C LEU A 137 12.50 2.39 -1.18
N PHE A 138 13.04 2.78 -2.35
CA PHE A 138 13.47 1.88 -3.41
C PHE A 138 14.94 2.00 -3.79
N GLU A 139 15.68 2.97 -3.23
CA GLU A 139 17.11 3.17 -3.56
C GLU A 139 17.99 1.96 -3.20
N GLU A 140 17.58 1.19 -2.20
CA GLU A 140 18.28 0.00 -1.74
C GLU A 140 17.67 -1.30 -2.29
N ASP A 141 16.64 -1.19 -3.15
CA ASP A 141 15.87 -2.34 -3.63
C ASP A 141 16.73 -3.24 -4.54
N ASP A 142 16.70 -4.54 -4.31
CA ASP A 142 17.52 -5.52 -5.00
C ASP A 142 16.93 -5.98 -6.36
N VAL A 143 15.82 -5.39 -6.79
CA VAL A 143 15.20 -5.64 -8.10
C VAL A 143 15.57 -4.55 -9.10
N PHE A 144 15.72 -3.30 -8.65
CA PHE A 144 15.98 -2.19 -9.54
C PHE A 144 17.48 -1.96 -9.75
N SER A 145 17.91 -1.90 -11.02
CA SER A 145 19.28 -1.54 -11.37
C SER A 145 19.56 -0.06 -11.05
N ASN A 146 18.56 0.81 -11.23
CA ASN A 146 18.63 2.24 -10.89
C ASN A 146 17.26 2.75 -10.46
N VAL A 147 17.24 3.74 -9.56
CA VAL A 147 16.03 4.43 -9.10
C VAL A 147 16.15 5.92 -9.36
N PHE A 148 15.26 6.45 -10.17
CA PHE A 148 15.20 7.84 -10.58
C PHE A 148 13.96 8.53 -9.99
N ASP A 149 14.10 9.81 -9.69
CA ASP A 149 12.99 10.71 -9.33
C ASP A 149 12.84 11.89 -10.34
N ARG A 150 13.74 11.96 -11.31
CA ARG A 150 13.74 12.93 -12.41
C ARG A 150 13.73 12.19 -13.76
N VAL A 151 12.85 12.63 -14.64
CA VAL A 151 12.74 12.02 -15.97
C VAL A 151 14.01 12.21 -16.80
N ASP A 152 14.69 13.35 -16.66
CA ASP A 152 15.93 13.64 -17.39
C ASP A 152 17.05 12.64 -17.10
N ASP A 153 17.09 12.08 -15.89
CA ASP A 153 18.09 11.08 -15.53
C ASP A 153 17.74 9.71 -16.16
N ALA A 154 16.48 9.36 -16.18
CA ALA A 154 16.01 8.16 -16.89
C ALA A 154 16.25 8.25 -18.41
N LEU A 155 16.12 9.45 -19.00
CA LEU A 155 16.35 9.67 -20.44
C LEU A 155 17.82 9.53 -20.89
N LYS A 156 18.77 9.47 -19.97
CA LYS A 156 20.19 9.20 -20.28
C LYS A 156 20.45 7.71 -20.59
N ARG A 157 19.44 6.87 -20.47
CA ARG A 157 19.53 5.42 -20.68
C ARG A 157 18.57 4.98 -21.79
N ASP A 158 18.89 3.88 -22.41
CA ASP A 158 18.04 3.26 -23.43
C ASP A 158 17.16 2.19 -22.79
N TYR A 159 15.91 2.12 -23.23
CA TYR A 159 14.93 1.12 -22.82
C TYR A 159 14.29 0.46 -24.02
N ASP A 160 13.90 -0.81 -23.84
CA ASP A 160 13.22 -1.60 -24.86
C ASP A 160 11.70 -1.61 -24.61
N ALA A 161 11.27 -1.46 -23.35
CA ALA A 161 9.85 -1.44 -22.96
C ALA A 161 9.61 -0.59 -21.70
N ILE A 162 8.34 -0.23 -21.52
CA ILE A 162 7.86 0.51 -20.34
C ILE A 162 6.87 -0.37 -19.56
N LEU A 163 7.03 -0.41 -18.25
CA LEU A 163 6.04 -0.97 -17.32
C LEU A 163 5.31 0.16 -16.59
N LEU A 164 4.00 0.27 -16.80
CA LEU A 164 3.15 1.22 -16.07
C LEU A 164 2.50 0.52 -14.88
N ASN A 165 2.44 1.18 -13.74
CA ASN A 165 1.70 0.62 -12.62
C ASN A 165 0.20 0.53 -12.96
N GLU A 166 -0.38 1.64 -13.38
CA GLU A 166 -1.77 1.72 -13.87
C GLU A 166 -1.88 2.77 -14.97
N PHE A 167 -2.98 2.77 -15.73
CA PHE A 167 -3.26 3.81 -16.72
C PHE A 167 -3.78 5.10 -16.06
N ASN A 168 -2.93 5.73 -15.23
CA ASN A 168 -3.20 7.07 -14.72
C ASN A 168 -2.65 8.16 -15.66
N PHE A 169 -3.14 9.40 -15.50
CA PHE A 169 -2.75 10.51 -16.38
C PHE A 169 -1.27 10.86 -16.31
N PRO A 170 -0.63 10.98 -15.13
CA PRO A 170 0.79 11.27 -15.05
C PRO A 170 1.63 10.26 -15.82
N SER A 171 1.40 8.97 -15.62
CA SER A 171 2.15 7.89 -16.27
C SER A 171 1.91 7.85 -17.80
N ILE A 172 0.63 7.98 -18.24
CA ILE A 172 0.30 8.03 -19.66
C ILE A 172 0.95 9.26 -20.33
N ARG A 173 0.87 10.43 -19.68
CA ARG A 173 1.46 11.66 -20.22
C ARG A 173 2.97 11.53 -20.35
N LEU A 174 3.65 11.08 -19.32
CA LEU A 174 5.10 10.90 -19.30
C LEU A 174 5.54 9.89 -20.37
N LYS A 175 4.86 8.76 -20.48
CA LYS A 175 5.11 7.75 -21.51
C LYS A 175 4.94 8.33 -22.92
N LYS A 176 3.90 9.12 -23.19
CA LYS A 176 3.64 9.76 -24.49
C LYS A 176 4.67 10.84 -24.84
N GLN A 177 5.13 11.59 -23.86
CA GLN A 177 6.06 12.71 -24.08
C GLN A 177 7.49 12.22 -24.33
N HIS A 178 7.96 11.26 -23.54
CA HIS A 178 9.37 10.90 -23.49
C HIS A 178 9.68 9.50 -24.06
N PHE A 179 8.73 8.56 -23.99
CA PHE A 179 8.92 7.17 -24.40
C PHE A 179 7.90 6.75 -25.48
N ARG A 180 7.55 7.66 -26.38
CA ARG A 180 6.40 7.55 -27.30
C ARG A 180 6.40 6.26 -28.14
N ARG A 181 7.56 5.79 -28.56
CA ARG A 181 7.69 4.65 -29.51
C ARG A 181 7.82 3.30 -28.83
N LEU A 182 8.08 3.26 -27.51
CA LEU A 182 8.32 2.01 -26.82
C LEU A 182 7.02 1.24 -26.58
N PRO A 183 7.02 -0.09 -26.71
CA PRO A 183 5.93 -0.94 -26.25
C PRO A 183 5.79 -0.82 -24.71
N PHE A 184 4.62 -1.14 -24.20
CA PHE A 184 4.39 -1.06 -22.77
C PHE A 184 3.33 -2.05 -22.28
N ALA A 185 3.48 -2.51 -21.05
CA ALA A 185 2.47 -3.23 -20.28
C ALA A 185 2.02 -2.40 -19.07
N SER A 186 0.99 -2.85 -18.40
CA SER A 186 0.51 -2.23 -17.17
C SER A 186 0.05 -3.28 -16.17
N LEU A 187 0.45 -3.15 -14.88
CA LEU A 187 0.04 -4.08 -13.84
C LEU A 187 -1.48 -4.08 -13.66
N PHE A 188 -2.05 -2.90 -13.43
CA PHE A 188 -3.46 -2.75 -13.08
C PHE A 188 -4.33 -2.21 -14.22
N GLY A 189 -3.74 -1.85 -15.35
CA GLY A 189 -4.45 -1.38 -16.54
C GLY A 189 -5.43 -0.24 -16.26
N TYR A 190 -6.69 -0.46 -16.62
CA TYR A 190 -7.80 0.49 -16.38
C TYR A 190 -8.42 0.35 -15.00
N PHE A 191 -7.98 -0.60 -14.18
CA PHE A 191 -8.61 -0.85 -12.88
C PHE A 191 -8.71 0.45 -12.06
N TYR A 192 -9.88 0.68 -11.50
CA TYR A 192 -10.18 1.86 -10.69
C TYR A 192 -11.09 1.48 -9.53
N GLY A 193 -10.48 1.27 -8.38
CA GLY A 193 -11.20 0.95 -7.15
C GLY A 193 -10.22 0.51 -6.05
N PRO A 194 -10.51 0.85 -4.79
CA PRO A 194 -9.72 0.41 -3.65
C PRO A 194 -10.06 -1.02 -3.18
N ASP A 195 -11.21 -1.56 -3.61
CA ASP A 195 -11.79 -2.78 -3.03
C ASP A 195 -11.18 -4.04 -3.65
N ARG A 196 -9.87 -4.20 -3.45
CA ARG A 196 -9.09 -5.38 -3.87
C ARG A 196 -7.95 -5.66 -2.92
N ASN A 197 -7.51 -6.91 -2.86
CA ASN A 197 -6.21 -7.23 -2.28
C ASN A 197 -5.11 -6.80 -3.25
N GLN A 198 -4.51 -5.66 -2.96
CA GLN A 198 -3.57 -4.96 -3.83
C GLN A 198 -2.25 -5.73 -3.99
N THR A 199 -1.79 -6.35 -2.90
CA THR A 199 -0.58 -7.17 -2.89
C THR A 199 -0.74 -8.40 -3.79
N GLN A 200 -1.82 -9.17 -3.63
CA GLN A 200 -2.06 -10.35 -4.45
C GLN A 200 -2.30 -9.99 -5.93
N PHE A 201 -2.95 -8.85 -6.20
CA PHE A 201 -3.09 -8.38 -7.58
C PHE A 201 -1.73 -8.04 -8.20
N SER A 202 -0.82 -7.40 -7.44
CA SER A 202 0.54 -7.11 -7.90
C SER A 202 1.30 -8.38 -8.27
N PHE A 203 1.25 -9.42 -7.42
CA PHE A 203 1.87 -10.71 -7.69
C PHE A 203 1.32 -11.38 -8.94
N ALA A 204 -0.02 -11.42 -9.08
CA ALA A 204 -0.67 -11.97 -10.27
C ALA A 204 -0.27 -11.23 -11.54
N ALA A 205 -0.25 -9.90 -11.49
CA ALA A 205 0.10 -9.06 -12.63
C ALA A 205 1.56 -9.25 -13.07
N ILE A 206 2.51 -9.27 -12.15
CA ILE A 206 3.93 -9.52 -12.46
C ILE A 206 4.13 -10.92 -13.04
N ASN A 207 3.53 -11.95 -12.42
CA ASN A 207 3.59 -13.31 -12.95
C ASN A 207 3.07 -13.40 -14.39
N HIS A 208 1.96 -12.72 -14.69
CA HIS A 208 1.37 -12.67 -16.04
C HIS A 208 2.24 -11.88 -17.03
N ILE A 209 2.64 -10.66 -16.67
CA ILE A 209 3.37 -9.76 -17.59
C ILE A 209 4.72 -10.36 -18.01
N PHE A 210 5.41 -11.03 -17.11
CA PHE A 210 6.70 -11.65 -17.36
C PHE A 210 6.63 -13.16 -17.61
N GLU A 211 5.44 -13.71 -17.74
CA GLU A 211 5.20 -15.12 -18.04
C GLU A 211 6.03 -16.06 -17.15
N LEU A 212 6.03 -15.79 -15.81
CA LEU A 212 6.86 -16.55 -14.87
C LEU A 212 6.37 -17.99 -14.67
N GLY A 213 5.13 -18.30 -15.04
CA GLY A 213 4.59 -19.67 -14.99
C GLY A 213 4.24 -20.14 -13.57
N LEU A 214 4.17 -19.25 -12.60
CA LEU A 214 3.85 -19.60 -11.21
C LEU A 214 2.36 -19.85 -11.03
N THR A 215 2.02 -20.87 -10.24
CA THR A 215 0.61 -21.24 -10.00
C THR A 215 -0.10 -20.23 -9.08
N PRO A 216 -1.42 -20.05 -9.23
CA PRO A 216 -2.20 -19.20 -8.33
C PRO A 216 -2.11 -19.60 -6.85
N ALA A 217 -2.02 -20.90 -6.55
CA ALA A 217 -1.84 -21.39 -5.18
C ALA A 217 -0.52 -20.91 -4.59
N TYR A 218 0.59 -21.12 -5.31
CA TYR A 218 1.91 -20.68 -4.88
C TYR A 218 1.95 -19.14 -4.68
N LEU A 219 1.42 -18.38 -5.65
CA LEU A 219 1.38 -16.91 -5.55
C LEU A 219 0.59 -16.43 -4.33
N ARG A 220 -0.53 -17.08 -4.01
CA ARG A 220 -1.34 -16.78 -2.84
C ARG A 220 -0.56 -17.00 -1.54
N ASP A 221 0.20 -18.06 -1.49
CA ASP A 221 0.93 -18.47 -0.29
C ASP A 221 2.15 -17.58 -0.02
N ILE A 222 2.78 -17.00 -1.05
CA ILE A 222 3.97 -16.17 -0.89
C ILE A 222 3.71 -14.66 -0.96
N ALA A 223 2.52 -14.24 -1.43
CA ALA A 223 2.22 -12.83 -1.63
C ALA A 223 2.20 -12.06 -0.30
N LYS A 224 3.12 -11.12 -0.13
CA LYS A 224 3.17 -10.16 0.98
C LYS A 224 3.74 -8.82 0.50
N PRO A 225 3.53 -7.72 1.22
CA PRO A 225 4.25 -6.48 0.98
C PRO A 225 5.76 -6.72 0.89
N TYR A 226 6.45 -6.00 0.03
CA TYR A 226 7.89 -6.19 -0.15
C TYR A 226 8.63 -4.86 0.01
N LEU A 227 9.62 -4.87 0.91
CA LEU A 227 10.62 -3.84 1.10
C LEU A 227 11.96 -4.51 1.28
N HIS A 228 13.00 -3.94 0.69
CA HIS A 228 14.37 -4.38 0.87
C HIS A 228 15.17 -3.28 1.57
N SER A 229 16.04 -3.68 2.47
CA SER A 229 17.07 -2.84 3.08
C SER A 229 18.43 -3.49 2.90
N ASN A 230 19.44 -2.71 2.58
CA ASN A 230 20.79 -3.20 2.43
C ASN A 230 21.47 -3.44 3.79
N VAL A 231 22.64 -4.08 3.78
CA VAL A 231 23.41 -4.40 5.00
C VAL A 231 23.77 -3.14 5.80
N SER A 232 24.01 -2.00 5.14
CA SER A 232 24.33 -0.75 5.83
C SER A 232 23.15 -0.23 6.64
N THR A 233 21.97 -0.22 6.05
CA THR A 233 20.71 0.17 6.74
C THR A 233 20.36 -0.81 7.85
N GLU A 234 20.53 -2.12 7.62
CA GLU A 234 20.32 -3.13 8.67
C GLU A 234 21.26 -2.92 9.87
N ARG A 235 22.52 -2.56 9.64
CA ARG A 235 23.50 -2.28 10.71
C ARG A 235 23.31 -0.91 11.36
N SER A 236 22.71 0.04 10.66
CA SER A 236 22.53 1.41 11.20
C SER A 236 21.64 1.45 12.46
N VAL A 237 20.87 0.41 12.70
CA VAL A 237 20.01 0.29 13.90
C VAL A 237 20.67 -0.52 15.03
N ASP A 238 21.87 -1.09 14.84
CA ASP A 238 22.51 -1.95 15.84
C ASP A 238 22.69 -1.27 17.20
N ALA A 239 22.99 0.03 17.20
CA ALA A 239 23.13 0.81 18.45
C ALA A 239 21.79 1.15 19.13
N ILE A 240 20.67 0.93 18.46
CA ILE A 240 19.32 1.28 18.92
C ILE A 240 18.53 0.03 19.31
N VAL A 241 18.80 -1.09 18.63
CA VAL A 241 18.17 -2.39 18.91
C VAL A 241 18.47 -2.78 20.35
N PRO A 242 17.46 -3.14 21.14
CA PRO A 242 17.68 -3.65 22.48
C PRO A 242 18.52 -4.94 22.47
N ASP A 243 19.42 -5.08 23.45
CA ASP A 243 20.21 -6.31 23.64
C ASP A 243 19.36 -7.51 24.08
N THR A 244 18.15 -7.22 24.56
CA THR A 244 17.17 -8.21 25.00
C THR A 244 16.07 -8.39 23.97
N ARG A 245 15.31 -9.49 24.09
CA ARG A 245 14.09 -9.70 23.31
C ARG A 245 13.16 -8.49 23.45
N TYR A 246 12.57 -8.04 22.36
CA TYR A 246 11.68 -6.87 22.36
C TYR A 246 10.49 -7.05 21.39
N MET A 247 9.45 -6.27 21.59
CA MET A 247 8.35 -6.12 20.65
C MET A 247 8.26 -4.69 20.13
N CYS A 248 7.67 -4.54 18.95
CA CYS A 248 7.46 -3.23 18.34
C CYS A 248 5.99 -2.83 18.37
N ILE A 249 5.70 -1.59 18.74
CA ILE A 249 4.36 -0.99 18.65
C ILE A 249 4.43 0.24 17.77
N ALA A 250 3.62 0.28 16.70
CA ALA A 250 3.49 1.47 15.86
C ALA A 250 2.40 2.39 16.41
N VAL A 251 2.80 3.59 16.83
CA VAL A 251 1.90 4.62 17.39
C VAL A 251 1.70 5.77 16.40
N GLY A 252 0.59 6.50 16.58
CA GLY A 252 0.21 7.60 15.71
C GLY A 252 -0.53 7.15 14.45
N GLY A 253 -1.07 8.10 13.74
CA GLY A 253 -1.84 7.92 12.51
C GLY A 253 -2.25 9.27 11.91
N ILE A 254 -2.67 9.28 10.64
CA ILE A 254 -3.15 10.49 9.96
C ILE A 254 -4.69 10.57 10.05
N ASP A 255 -5.37 9.43 9.90
CA ASP A 255 -6.84 9.35 10.00
C ASP A 255 -7.22 8.93 11.43
N PRO A 256 -7.96 9.76 12.19
CA PRO A 256 -8.36 9.42 13.56
C PRO A 256 -9.09 8.08 13.68
N ARG A 257 -9.88 7.69 12.67
CA ARG A 257 -10.59 6.40 12.67
C ARG A 257 -9.64 5.20 12.63
N ARG A 258 -8.41 5.38 12.12
CA ARG A 258 -7.35 4.36 12.01
C ARG A 258 -6.21 4.58 12.98
N THR A 259 -6.38 5.50 13.95
CA THR A 259 -5.41 5.78 15.01
C THR A 259 -5.94 5.18 16.31
N TYR A 260 -5.22 4.24 16.90
CA TYR A 260 -5.57 3.66 18.18
C TYR A 260 -5.12 4.61 19.31
N GLU A 261 -6.05 5.00 20.18
CA GLU A 261 -5.79 6.00 21.22
C GLU A 261 -5.64 5.37 22.61
N ARG A 262 -5.99 4.08 22.78
CA ARG A 262 -6.00 3.38 24.07
C ARG A 262 -4.70 2.61 24.37
N TRP A 263 -3.55 3.12 23.85
CA TRP A 263 -2.27 2.42 24.03
C TRP A 263 -1.86 2.26 25.49
N THR A 264 -2.04 3.30 26.32
CA THR A 264 -1.70 3.24 27.76
C THR A 264 -2.54 2.21 28.48
N GLU A 265 -3.84 2.14 28.17
CA GLU A 265 -4.75 1.13 28.74
C GLU A 265 -4.35 -0.29 28.32
N LEU A 266 -4.02 -0.48 27.03
CA LEU A 266 -3.52 -1.76 26.51
C LEU A 266 -2.24 -2.19 27.23
N LEU A 267 -1.28 -1.27 27.40
CA LEU A 267 0.01 -1.58 28.00
C LEU A 267 -0.12 -1.85 29.51
N SER A 268 -1.00 -1.14 30.22
CA SER A 268 -1.32 -1.47 31.63
C SER A 268 -1.94 -2.86 31.72
N ALA A 269 -2.90 -3.19 30.88
CA ALA A 269 -3.49 -4.52 30.86
C ALA A 269 -2.48 -5.63 30.45
N LEU A 270 -1.49 -5.30 29.62
CA LEU A 270 -0.41 -6.21 29.24
C LEU A 270 0.57 -6.42 30.41
N ASP A 271 0.84 -5.38 31.20
CA ASP A 271 1.69 -5.47 32.38
C ASP A 271 1.06 -6.37 33.47
N ASP A 272 -0.27 -6.32 33.61
CA ASP A 272 -1.04 -7.17 34.55
C ASP A 272 -1.19 -8.64 34.03
N ALA A 273 -1.05 -8.88 32.73
CA ALA A 273 -1.29 -10.19 32.11
C ALA A 273 -0.08 -11.13 32.30
N THR A 274 0.02 -11.78 33.45
CA THR A 274 1.16 -12.66 33.81
C THR A 274 1.25 -13.94 33.00
N ASP A 275 0.22 -14.28 32.28
CA ASP A 275 0.13 -15.48 31.41
C ASP A 275 0.65 -15.25 29.97
N ILE A 276 1.05 -14.02 29.63
CA ILE A 276 1.67 -13.69 28.33
C ILE A 276 3.18 -13.55 28.53
N ASP A 277 3.97 -14.20 27.68
CA ASP A 277 5.42 -14.08 27.64
C ASP A 277 5.84 -12.76 26.96
N VAL A 278 5.61 -11.64 27.67
CA VAL A 278 5.92 -10.30 27.16
C VAL A 278 7.42 -10.07 27.14
N PRO A 279 7.99 -9.60 26.00
CA PRO A 279 9.38 -9.18 25.96
C PRO A 279 9.69 -8.07 26.97
N PRO A 280 10.90 -8.07 27.60
CA PRO A 280 11.27 -7.08 28.60
C PRO A 280 11.44 -5.66 28.06
N THR A 281 11.38 -5.47 26.76
CA THR A 281 11.45 -4.15 26.13
C THR A 281 10.35 -3.99 25.07
N ILE A 282 9.67 -2.86 25.09
CA ILE A 282 8.74 -2.43 24.03
C ILE A 282 9.31 -1.21 23.33
N VAL A 283 9.48 -1.32 22.01
CA VAL A 283 9.97 -0.23 21.16
C VAL A 283 8.79 0.43 20.45
N LEU A 284 8.60 1.72 20.69
CA LEU A 284 7.61 2.52 19.99
C LEU A 284 8.18 3.02 18.68
N LEU A 285 7.46 2.76 17.59
CA LEU A 285 7.77 3.18 16.23
C LEU A 285 6.69 4.13 15.71
N GLY A 286 7.03 4.98 14.76
CA GLY A 286 6.07 5.87 14.11
C GLY A 286 6.71 7.09 13.49
N ALA A 287 5.93 7.83 12.72
CA ALA A 287 6.31 9.14 12.21
C ALA A 287 6.15 10.21 13.33
N PRO A 288 6.68 11.43 13.14
CA PRO A 288 6.61 12.49 14.17
C PRO A 288 5.21 12.81 14.71
N ASN A 289 4.15 12.54 13.94
CA ASN A 289 2.77 12.72 14.37
C ASN A 289 2.32 11.71 15.46
N GLY A 290 3.15 10.74 15.80
CA GLY A 290 2.94 9.81 16.93
C GLY A 290 3.59 10.26 18.24
N ALA A 291 4.29 11.41 18.27
CA ALA A 291 5.07 11.86 19.41
C ALA A 291 4.23 12.02 20.69
N ASP A 292 3.06 12.67 20.60
CA ASP A 292 2.18 12.88 21.77
C ASP A 292 1.71 11.54 22.38
N ALA A 293 1.40 10.56 21.55
CA ALA A 293 1.02 9.23 22.00
C ALA A 293 2.20 8.50 22.66
N ALA A 294 3.40 8.60 22.05
CA ALA A 294 4.62 8.02 22.60
C ALA A 294 4.97 8.66 23.97
N ASP A 295 4.89 9.98 24.10
CA ASP A 295 5.15 10.71 25.33
C ASP A 295 4.13 10.32 26.43
N ALA A 296 2.85 10.14 26.07
CA ALA A 296 1.85 9.67 27.00
C ALA A 296 2.19 8.28 27.55
N ILE A 297 2.60 7.35 26.68
CA ILE A 297 3.02 5.99 27.06
C ILE A 297 4.28 6.04 27.95
N CYS A 298 5.30 6.81 27.58
CA CYS A 298 6.58 6.88 28.30
C CYS A 298 6.47 7.52 29.70
N ARG A 299 5.38 8.25 30.00
CA ARG A 299 5.13 8.78 31.35
C ARG A 299 4.66 7.74 32.36
N HIS A 300 4.23 6.58 31.91
CA HIS A 300 3.82 5.48 32.79
C HIS A 300 5.02 4.55 33.07
N THR A 301 5.01 3.96 34.26
CA THR A 301 5.97 2.92 34.67
C THR A 301 5.28 1.57 34.59
N TYR A 302 5.91 0.60 34.00
CA TYR A 302 5.43 -0.77 33.88
C TYR A 302 6.38 -1.70 34.65
N ALA A 303 5.85 -2.72 35.30
CA ALA A 303 6.65 -3.60 36.14
C ALA A 303 7.41 -4.67 35.37
N ARG A 304 6.86 -5.08 34.20
CA ARG A 304 7.37 -6.23 33.43
C ARG A 304 8.21 -5.86 32.21
N PHE A 305 8.18 -4.61 31.77
CA PHE A 305 8.91 -4.17 30.59
C PHE A 305 9.26 -2.69 30.60
N ASP A 306 10.34 -2.35 29.92
CA ASP A 306 10.74 -0.97 29.67
C ASP A 306 10.17 -0.47 28.34
N ILE A 307 9.90 0.83 28.26
CA ILE A 307 9.50 1.50 27.03
C ILE A 307 10.68 2.27 26.42
N ARG A 308 10.95 2.06 25.13
CA ARG A 308 11.91 2.86 24.35
C ARG A 308 11.20 3.50 23.15
N SER A 309 11.25 4.80 23.03
CA SER A 309 10.64 5.51 21.90
C SER A 309 11.66 5.84 20.84
N THR A 310 11.40 5.42 19.59
CA THR A 310 12.13 5.82 18.38
C THR A 310 11.21 6.56 17.41
N VAL A 311 10.08 7.06 17.89
CA VAL A 311 9.10 7.79 17.07
C VAL A 311 9.73 9.03 16.46
N GLY A 312 9.60 9.17 15.13
CA GLY A 312 10.19 10.28 14.37
C GLY A 312 11.70 10.21 14.15
N GLN A 313 12.39 9.16 14.62
CA GLN A 313 13.86 9.05 14.56
C GLN A 313 14.34 8.14 13.43
N LEU A 314 13.53 7.19 12.99
CA LEU A 314 13.92 6.16 12.03
C LEU A 314 13.31 6.42 10.64
N SER A 315 14.07 6.12 9.60
CA SER A 315 13.52 5.95 8.26
C SER A 315 12.61 4.71 8.20
N LEU A 316 11.84 4.57 7.11
CA LEU A 316 10.99 3.40 6.93
C LEU A 316 11.79 2.08 6.82
N LEU A 317 12.94 2.12 6.16
CA LEU A 317 13.82 0.93 6.03
C LEU A 317 14.51 0.61 7.36
N GLN A 318 14.92 1.61 8.14
CA GLN A 318 15.39 1.40 9.50
C GLN A 318 14.31 0.84 10.42
N SER A 319 13.07 1.35 10.31
CA SER A 319 11.93 0.79 11.03
C SER A 319 11.66 -0.66 10.65
N ARG A 320 11.85 -1.02 9.35
CA ARG A 320 11.80 -2.41 8.91
C ARG A 320 12.86 -3.27 9.58
N ALA A 321 14.10 -2.79 9.63
CA ALA A 321 15.21 -3.49 10.28
C ALA A 321 14.93 -3.72 11.79
N MET A 322 14.35 -2.74 12.48
CA MET A 322 13.89 -2.88 13.85
C MET A 322 12.79 -3.94 14.00
N VAL A 323 11.76 -3.88 13.15
CA VAL A 323 10.66 -4.85 13.20
C VAL A 323 11.16 -6.26 12.87
N ALA A 324 12.04 -6.42 11.88
CA ALA A 324 12.54 -7.73 11.45
C ALA A 324 13.26 -8.51 12.57
N ARG A 325 13.72 -7.82 13.61
CA ARG A 325 14.43 -8.40 14.78
C ARG A 325 13.54 -8.48 16.01
N SER A 326 12.31 -8.02 15.94
CA SER A 326 11.38 -8.03 17.08
C SER A 326 10.67 -9.39 17.22
N ALA A 327 10.18 -9.69 18.41
CA ALA A 327 9.39 -10.89 18.66
C ALA A 327 7.98 -10.81 18.04
N VAL A 328 7.39 -9.61 18.03
CA VAL A 328 6.06 -9.35 17.47
C VAL A 328 5.92 -7.86 17.16
N PHE A 329 5.06 -7.56 16.20
CA PHE A 329 4.66 -6.18 15.89
C PHE A 329 3.17 -5.97 16.20
N VAL A 330 2.83 -4.80 16.74
CA VAL A 330 1.43 -4.36 16.91
C VAL A 330 1.24 -3.00 16.27
N GLY A 331 0.17 -2.81 15.52
CA GLY A 331 -0.12 -1.51 14.91
C GLY A 331 -1.43 -1.48 14.13
N CYS A 332 -1.84 -0.27 13.74
CA CYS A 332 -3.04 -0.07 12.93
C CYS A 332 -2.77 -0.22 11.43
N ASP A 333 -3.85 -0.42 10.64
CA ASP A 333 -3.79 -0.33 9.18
C ASP A 333 -3.20 1.02 8.76
N GLY A 334 -2.04 0.97 8.17
CA GLY A 334 -1.25 2.14 7.78
C GLY A 334 0.12 1.74 7.27
N GLY A 335 0.98 2.75 7.12
CA GLY A 335 2.28 2.52 6.54
C GLY A 335 3.16 1.56 7.32
N MET A 336 3.20 1.68 8.63
CA MET A 336 4.00 0.80 9.50
C MET A 336 3.52 -0.66 9.47
N MET A 337 2.22 -0.90 9.26
CA MET A 337 1.72 -2.23 9.01
C MET A 337 2.37 -2.87 7.77
N HIS A 338 2.47 -2.12 6.67
CA HIS A 338 3.11 -2.63 5.45
C HIS A 338 4.61 -2.84 5.62
N VAL A 339 5.26 -2.03 6.44
CA VAL A 339 6.66 -2.24 6.86
C VAL A 339 6.78 -3.57 7.60
N ALA A 340 5.93 -3.82 8.60
CA ALA A 340 5.94 -5.07 9.36
C ALA A 340 5.62 -6.29 8.49
N HIS A 341 4.61 -6.20 7.64
CA HIS A 341 4.23 -7.29 6.73
C HIS A 341 5.28 -7.58 5.65
N SER A 342 6.25 -6.69 5.43
CA SER A 342 7.40 -6.98 4.55
C SER A 342 8.47 -7.84 5.21
N THR A 343 8.33 -8.12 6.52
CA THR A 343 9.19 -9.03 7.29
C THR A 343 8.50 -10.38 7.49
N ASP A 344 9.14 -11.30 8.21
CA ASP A 344 8.56 -12.60 8.60
C ASP A 344 8.02 -12.60 10.04
N VAL A 345 8.10 -11.45 10.72
CA VAL A 345 7.68 -11.29 12.11
C VAL A 345 6.17 -11.38 12.24
N GLY A 346 5.72 -12.12 13.26
CA GLY A 346 4.31 -12.18 13.61
C GLY A 346 3.76 -10.82 13.99
N SER A 347 2.51 -10.54 13.62
CA SER A 347 1.91 -9.23 13.91
C SER A 347 0.47 -9.33 14.40
N VAL A 348 0.05 -8.31 15.14
CA VAL A 348 -1.36 -8.01 15.48
C VAL A 348 -1.70 -6.69 14.82
N THR A 349 -2.65 -6.70 13.90
CA THR A 349 -3.01 -5.52 13.11
C THR A 349 -4.45 -5.11 13.35
N LEU A 350 -4.64 -3.82 13.67
CA LEU A 350 -5.94 -3.25 14.00
C LEU A 350 -6.54 -2.52 12.80
N PHE A 351 -7.79 -2.87 12.46
CA PHE A 351 -8.50 -2.32 11.31
C PHE A 351 -9.76 -1.57 11.71
N ALA A 352 -9.96 -0.37 11.16
CA ALA A 352 -11.24 0.32 11.23
C ALA A 352 -12.29 -0.36 10.33
N HIS A 353 -13.57 -0.16 10.62
CA HIS A 353 -14.67 -0.70 9.82
C HIS A 353 -14.57 -0.40 8.31
N ILE A 354 -14.03 0.77 7.98
CA ILE A 354 -13.89 1.23 6.59
C ILE A 354 -12.82 0.49 5.79
N GLU A 355 -11.92 -0.23 6.47
CA GLU A 355 -10.80 -0.94 5.83
C GLU A 355 -10.94 -2.45 6.06
N PRO A 356 -11.51 -3.20 5.11
CA PRO A 356 -11.66 -4.65 5.27
C PRO A 356 -10.32 -5.35 5.32
N MET A 357 -10.05 -6.06 6.39
CA MET A 357 -8.76 -6.74 6.62
C MET A 357 -8.43 -7.76 5.51
N HIS A 358 -9.41 -8.46 4.92
CA HIS A 358 -9.18 -9.43 3.86
C HIS A 358 -8.67 -8.81 2.55
N LEU A 359 -8.85 -7.49 2.37
CA LEU A 359 -8.28 -6.74 1.25
C LEU A 359 -6.86 -6.20 1.54
N ARG A 360 -6.36 -6.38 2.74
CA ARG A 360 -5.02 -5.93 3.18
C ARG A 360 -4.12 -7.09 3.56
N LEU A 361 -4.64 -8.06 4.30
CA LEU A 361 -3.88 -9.21 4.76
C LEU A 361 -3.79 -10.30 3.69
N THR A 362 -2.68 -11.00 3.71
CA THR A 362 -2.44 -12.22 2.95
C THR A 362 -1.94 -13.29 3.93
N PRO A 363 -1.98 -14.58 3.58
CA PRO A 363 -1.48 -15.65 4.46
C PRO A 363 -0.02 -15.40 4.90
N SER A 364 0.83 -14.92 3.99
CA SER A 364 2.25 -14.66 4.25
C SER A 364 2.54 -13.45 5.14
N CYS A 365 1.55 -12.63 5.46
CA CYS A 365 1.76 -11.51 6.39
C CYS A 365 1.98 -11.97 7.83
N ASN A 366 1.73 -13.25 8.15
CA ASN A 366 1.80 -13.79 9.50
C ASN A 366 1.08 -12.90 10.55
N SER A 367 -0.10 -12.35 10.18
CA SER A 367 -0.81 -11.35 10.96
C SER A 367 -2.14 -11.87 11.51
N ILE A 368 -2.43 -11.56 12.77
CA ILE A 368 -3.79 -11.63 13.30
C ILE A 368 -4.42 -10.25 13.11
N GLY A 369 -5.44 -10.18 12.26
CA GLY A 369 -6.22 -8.94 12.06
C GLY A 369 -7.39 -8.86 13.03
N LEU A 370 -7.55 -7.71 13.68
CA LEU A 370 -8.70 -7.38 14.51
C LEU A 370 -9.50 -6.27 13.82
N GLN A 371 -10.78 -6.52 13.55
CA GLN A 371 -11.65 -5.62 12.80
C GLN A 371 -12.64 -4.93 13.73
N SER A 372 -12.51 -3.62 13.89
CA SER A 372 -13.49 -2.80 14.59
C SER A 372 -14.82 -2.68 13.81
N ARG A 373 -15.89 -2.36 14.51
CA ARG A 373 -17.18 -1.96 13.92
C ARG A 373 -17.23 -0.48 13.55
N GLY A 374 -16.33 0.32 14.11
CA GLY A 374 -16.19 1.76 13.88
C GLY A 374 -14.73 2.17 13.74
N ALA A 375 -14.24 3.04 14.61
CA ALA A 375 -12.84 3.42 14.72
C ALA A 375 -12.00 2.30 15.37
N VAL A 376 -10.70 2.25 15.08
CA VAL A 376 -9.81 1.22 15.69
C VAL A 376 -9.77 1.28 17.21
N SER A 377 -9.96 2.46 17.82
CA SER A 377 -10.00 2.63 19.27
C SER A 377 -11.19 1.96 19.96
N GLU A 378 -12.17 1.46 19.18
CA GLU A 378 -13.27 0.63 19.68
C GLU A 378 -12.86 -0.84 19.90
N ILE A 379 -11.68 -1.26 19.42
CA ILE A 379 -11.14 -2.59 19.71
C ILE A 379 -10.66 -2.58 21.17
N ASP A 380 -11.23 -3.47 21.96
CA ASP A 380 -10.91 -3.53 23.39
C ASP A 380 -9.53 -4.15 23.64
N PRO A 381 -8.75 -3.63 24.63
CA PRO A 381 -7.46 -4.18 25.01
C PRO A 381 -7.45 -5.71 25.21
N PRO A 382 -8.46 -6.35 25.86
CA PRO A 382 -8.50 -7.81 25.99
C PRO A 382 -8.48 -8.58 24.67
N GLU A 383 -9.09 -8.04 23.59
CA GLU A 383 -9.04 -8.67 22.26
C GLU A 383 -7.61 -8.65 21.71
N ILE A 384 -6.90 -7.52 21.88
CA ILE A 384 -5.50 -7.37 21.44
C ILE A 384 -4.60 -8.29 22.27
N LEU A 385 -4.82 -8.38 23.58
CA LEU A 385 -4.08 -9.30 24.46
C LEU A 385 -4.27 -10.76 24.04
N SER A 386 -5.49 -11.16 23.68
CA SER A 386 -5.76 -12.51 23.18
C SER A 386 -4.97 -12.82 21.90
N ALA A 387 -4.89 -11.86 20.98
CA ALA A 387 -4.09 -11.99 19.76
C ALA A 387 -2.58 -12.03 20.08
N LEU A 388 -2.11 -11.20 21.01
CA LEU A 388 -0.71 -11.21 21.48
C LEU A 388 -0.34 -12.53 22.14
N ARG A 389 -1.19 -13.11 22.98
CA ARG A 389 -1.01 -14.43 23.59
C ARG A 389 -0.77 -15.50 22.53
N THR A 390 -1.52 -15.44 21.43
CA THR A 390 -1.35 -16.37 20.29
C THR A 390 0.00 -16.18 19.60
N LYS A 391 0.50 -14.94 19.49
CA LYS A 391 1.76 -14.64 18.79
C LYS A 391 3.01 -14.82 19.64
N LEU A 392 2.96 -14.52 20.93
CA LEU A 392 4.09 -14.59 21.84
C LEU A 392 4.24 -15.93 22.58
N GLY A 393 3.14 -16.69 22.66
CA GLY A 393 3.05 -17.89 23.48
C GLY A 393 2.60 -17.57 24.92
N SER A 394 2.25 -18.62 25.65
CA SER A 394 1.88 -18.54 27.07
C SER A 394 3.06 -18.96 27.95
N THR A 395 3.29 -18.24 29.02
CA THR A 395 4.35 -18.52 30.02
C THR A 395 4.28 -19.95 30.60
N SER A 396 3.10 -20.57 30.57
CA SER A 396 2.89 -21.94 31.07
C SER A 396 3.53 -23.05 30.19
N GLY A 397 3.91 -22.73 28.94
CA GLY A 397 4.51 -23.72 28.01
C GLY A 397 6.02 -23.86 28.16
N GLN A 398 6.72 -22.87 28.71
CA GLN A 398 8.17 -22.88 28.83
C GLN A 398 8.69 -23.69 30.03
N LEU A 399 7.88 -23.83 31.08
CA LEU A 399 8.26 -24.64 32.25
C LEU A 399 8.30 -26.17 31.98
N LEU A 400 7.79 -26.62 30.85
CA LEU A 400 7.81 -28.06 30.48
C LEU A 400 8.94 -28.41 29.50
N THR A 401 9.62 -27.45 28.87
CA THR A 401 10.73 -27.71 27.94
C THR A 401 12.10 -27.60 28.58
N ASP A 402 12.24 -26.93 29.73
CA ASP A 402 13.51 -26.84 30.47
C ASP A 402 13.68 -27.97 31.50
N ALA A 403 12.73 -28.91 31.57
CA ALA A 403 12.74 -30.08 32.47
C ALA A 403 12.85 -31.43 31.73
N ALA A 404 13.20 -31.43 30.45
CA ALA A 404 13.50 -32.60 29.62
C ALA A 404 14.89 -32.45 28.98
#